data_64b304a7150a11437c2d3088a914c99e
#
_entry.id   64b304a7150a11437c2d3088a914c99e
#
_cell.length_a   1.000
_cell.length_b   1.000
_cell.length_c   1.000
_cell.angle_alpha   90.00
_cell.angle_beta   90.00
_cell.angle_gamma   90.00
#
_symmetry.space_group_name_H-M   'P 1'
#
loop_
_entity.id
_entity.type
_entity.pdbx_description
1 polymer ?
#
loop_
_entity_poly.entity_id
_entity_poly.type
_entity_poly.pdbx_seq_one_letter_code
_entity_poly.pdbx_strand_id
1 'polypeptide(L)'
;LGFPDLYTSDGTYPVGNWDIMGGADYGMSYPLAYMRMKVGGWLMLDTVTTSQTLTLDTQDKQDGHPAYILKSPLNEQELFVVEFRKKDTGLDSYDRFIGGSGVIVYRINPAVEGLSNLYGQTGVYVFRPQPGQTGYSQMAESVYKAYLSKEEGRTTIGKSDLSAGLSDGALTFSDGTNSGIVISEVGSVKGSQITLKVDFPKVSDSAKWTDCGFASVAGNSKNAWNQIAMTLCGQKPYVLTYTKDDAALTLYSC
;
A
#
# COMPACT_ATOMS: atom_id res chain seq x y z
N LEU A 1 9.66 -1.75 24.01
CA LEU A 1 8.36 -1.29 23.51
C LEU A 1 7.73 -2.27 22.52
N GLY A 2 8.47 -3.31 22.07
CA GLY A 2 7.94 -4.36 21.18
C GLY A 2 7.68 -3.91 19.75
N PHE A 3 8.39 -2.89 19.25
CA PHE A 3 8.35 -2.55 17.83
C PHE A 3 8.95 -3.69 16.99
N PRO A 4 8.36 -4.03 15.84
CA PRO A 4 8.87 -5.10 14.99
C PRO A 4 10.15 -4.69 14.26
N ASP A 5 10.96 -5.68 13.91
CA ASP A 5 12.12 -5.49 13.05
C ASP A 5 11.68 -5.23 11.61
N LEU A 6 11.94 -4.03 11.11
CA LEU A 6 11.57 -3.59 9.77
C LEU A 6 12.75 -3.65 8.77
N TYR A 7 13.90 -4.12 9.21
CA TYR A 7 15.03 -4.48 8.36
C TYR A 7 14.95 -5.94 7.90
N THR A 8 15.77 -6.31 6.95
CA THR A 8 15.87 -7.68 6.44
C THR A 8 17.29 -8.22 6.61
N SER A 9 17.41 -9.53 6.73
CA SER A 9 18.72 -10.20 6.79
C SER A 9 19.37 -10.41 5.43
N ASP A 10 18.61 -10.24 4.35
CA ASP A 10 19.06 -10.45 2.96
C ASP A 10 19.63 -9.19 2.29
N GLY A 11 19.71 -8.08 3.02
CA GLY A 11 20.21 -6.81 2.51
C GLY A 11 19.22 -6.03 1.65
N THR A 12 17.98 -6.46 1.54
CA THR A 12 16.92 -5.60 1.00
C THR A 12 16.54 -4.56 2.05
N TYR A 13 16.26 -3.33 1.61
CA TYR A 13 15.89 -2.23 2.47
C TYR A 13 14.41 -1.88 2.29
N PRO A 14 13.47 -2.67 2.84
CA PRO A 14 12.06 -2.41 2.59
C PRO A 14 11.59 -1.06 3.16
N VAL A 15 12.18 -0.60 4.25
CA VAL A 15 11.82 0.64 4.92
C VAL A 15 12.98 1.66 4.95
N GLY A 16 14.22 1.19 5.04
CA GLY A 16 15.40 2.06 5.16
C GLY A 16 15.34 2.97 6.39
N ASN A 17 15.90 4.16 6.28
CA ASN A 17 15.98 5.13 7.37
C ASN A 17 14.65 5.87 7.68
N TRP A 18 13.55 5.47 7.05
CA TRP A 18 12.24 6.07 7.32
C TRP A 18 11.61 5.60 8.64
N ASP A 19 12.17 4.55 9.25
CA ASP A 19 11.79 4.05 10.57
C ASP A 19 13.04 3.68 11.36
N ILE A 20 13.03 3.95 12.66
CA ILE A 20 14.13 3.59 13.56
C ILE A 20 14.42 2.08 13.56
N MET A 21 13.41 1.25 13.28
CA MET A 21 13.53 -0.22 13.19
C MET A 21 13.89 -0.71 11.78
N GLY A 22 14.08 0.20 10.83
CA GLY A 22 14.28 -0.13 9.42
C GLY A 22 15.74 -0.21 8.96
N GLY A 23 16.69 0.24 9.77
CA GLY A 23 18.12 0.26 9.42
C GLY A 23 18.80 1.59 9.72
N ALA A 24 18.48 2.18 10.86
CA ALA A 24 19.03 3.46 11.30
C ALA A 24 20.49 3.33 11.77
N ASP A 25 21.37 2.89 10.89
CA ASP A 25 22.82 2.77 11.20
C ASP A 25 23.49 4.11 11.57
N TYR A 26 22.83 5.23 11.26
CA TYR A 26 23.42 6.57 11.37
C TYR A 26 22.63 7.59 12.19
N GLY A 27 21.47 7.22 12.74
CA GLY A 27 20.72 8.16 13.55
C GLY A 27 19.28 7.74 13.84
N MET A 28 18.64 8.45 14.77
CA MET A 28 17.26 8.20 15.15
C MET A 28 16.30 8.82 14.15
N SER A 29 15.41 8.00 13.61
CA SER A 29 14.22 8.46 12.89
C SER A 29 12.98 8.21 13.74
N TYR A 30 11.92 8.98 13.51
CA TYR A 30 10.63 8.63 14.08
C TYR A 30 10.20 7.26 13.57
N PRO A 31 9.56 6.42 14.40
CA PRO A 31 8.83 5.28 13.89
C PRO A 31 7.76 5.74 12.89
N LEU A 32 7.49 4.95 11.85
CA LEU A 32 6.41 5.23 10.92
C LEU A 32 5.09 5.49 11.65
N ALA A 33 4.26 6.38 11.12
CA ALA A 33 3.01 6.78 11.76
C ALA A 33 2.11 5.57 12.09
N TYR A 34 2.07 4.57 11.20
CA TYR A 34 1.33 3.35 11.47
C TYR A 34 1.89 2.57 12.67
N MET A 35 3.22 2.52 12.83
CA MET A 35 3.86 1.88 13.99
C MET A 35 3.58 2.65 15.28
N ARG A 36 3.61 3.98 15.24
CA ARG A 36 3.24 4.84 16.37
C ARG A 36 1.79 4.62 16.81
N MET A 37 0.88 4.41 15.85
CA MET A 37 -0.52 4.07 16.12
C MET A 37 -0.65 2.64 16.67
N LYS A 38 -0.15 1.65 15.90
CA LYS A 38 -0.45 0.23 16.13
C LYS A 38 0.26 -0.36 17.34
N VAL A 39 1.52 0.01 17.53
CA VAL A 39 2.40 -0.52 18.59
C VAL A 39 2.52 0.45 19.75
N GLY A 40 2.76 1.72 19.45
CA GLY A 40 2.94 2.75 20.45
C GLY A 40 1.64 3.20 21.14
N GLY A 41 0.53 3.18 20.42
CA GLY A 41 -0.73 3.76 20.89
C GLY A 41 -0.68 5.29 21.08
N TRP A 42 0.30 5.94 20.42
CA TRP A 42 0.58 7.37 20.60
C TRP A 42 -0.08 8.26 19.56
N LEU A 43 -0.68 7.65 18.54
CA LEU A 43 -1.23 8.36 17.40
C LEU A 43 -2.52 7.66 16.96
N MET A 44 -3.48 8.43 16.49
CA MET A 44 -4.65 7.94 15.79
C MET A 44 -4.55 8.34 14.32
N LEU A 45 -4.85 7.43 13.41
CA LEU A 45 -4.85 7.67 11.97
C LEU A 45 -6.25 7.48 11.41
N ASP A 46 -6.69 8.45 10.63
CA ASP A 46 -7.94 8.36 9.90
C ASP A 46 -7.79 7.47 8.67
N THR A 47 -8.85 6.75 8.33
CA THR A 47 -8.90 5.91 7.14
C THR A 47 -9.66 6.60 6.02
N VAL A 48 -9.06 6.61 4.85
CA VAL A 48 -9.60 7.19 3.61
C VAL A 48 -9.88 6.07 2.61
N THR A 49 -11.10 6.07 2.07
CA THR A 49 -11.57 5.05 1.11
C THR A 49 -12.11 5.67 -0.18
N THR A 50 -12.16 7.00 -0.26
CA THR A 50 -12.71 7.74 -1.41
C THR A 50 -11.74 8.80 -1.91
N SER A 51 -11.79 9.08 -3.21
CA SER A 51 -10.92 10.08 -3.84
C SER A 51 -11.16 11.47 -3.26
N GLN A 52 -10.09 12.09 -2.80
CA GLN A 52 -10.12 13.43 -2.20
C GLN A 52 -8.74 14.07 -2.11
N THR A 53 -8.72 15.37 -1.78
CA THR A 53 -7.49 16.07 -1.41
C THR A 53 -7.29 15.93 0.10
N LEU A 54 -6.06 15.59 0.49
CA LEU A 54 -5.64 15.46 1.88
C LEU A 54 -4.64 16.56 2.22
N THR A 55 -4.67 17.00 3.47
CA THR A 55 -3.65 17.86 4.07
C THR A 55 -3.01 17.09 5.20
N LEU A 56 -1.68 16.96 5.14
CA LEU A 56 -0.90 16.33 6.21
C LEU A 56 -0.10 17.40 6.95
N ASP A 57 -0.01 17.22 8.24
CA ASP A 57 0.82 18.03 9.13
C ASP A 57 2.19 17.39 9.36
N THR A 58 3.15 18.17 9.84
CA THR A 58 4.43 17.61 10.32
C THR A 58 4.21 16.67 11.50
N GLN A 59 5.09 15.67 11.63
CA GLN A 59 4.99 14.61 12.64
C GLN A 59 5.09 15.08 14.09
N ASP A 60 5.61 16.28 14.32
CA ASP A 60 5.78 16.93 15.62
C ASP A 60 4.64 17.88 16.01
N LYS A 61 3.68 18.09 15.10
CA LYS A 61 2.54 18.97 15.39
C LYS A 61 1.57 18.28 16.34
N GLN A 62 1.36 18.89 17.49
CA GLN A 62 0.35 18.45 18.45
C GLN A 62 -1.04 18.50 17.79
N ASP A 63 -1.84 17.46 17.98
CA ASP A 63 -3.19 17.32 17.40
C ASP A 63 -3.22 17.43 15.85
N GLY A 64 -2.07 17.22 15.20
CA GLY A 64 -1.97 17.21 13.74
C GLY A 64 -2.31 15.85 13.12
N HIS A 65 -2.54 15.86 11.82
CA HIS A 65 -2.76 14.66 10.99
C HIS A 65 -1.48 14.37 10.17
N PRO A 66 -0.45 13.72 10.73
CA PRO A 66 0.79 13.48 10.01
C PRO A 66 0.66 12.41 8.93
N ALA A 67 -0.37 11.60 8.97
CA ALA A 67 -0.59 10.49 8.05
C ALA A 67 -2.07 10.10 7.95
N TYR A 68 -2.40 9.41 6.86
CA TYR A 68 -3.70 8.76 6.63
C TYR A 68 -3.50 7.33 6.16
N ILE A 69 -4.40 6.45 6.59
CA ILE A 69 -4.52 5.09 6.06
C ILE A 69 -5.39 5.14 4.80
N LEU A 70 -4.93 4.53 3.72
CA LEU A 70 -5.66 4.39 2.48
C LEU A 70 -6.06 2.92 2.30
N LYS A 71 -7.35 2.67 2.10
CA LYS A 71 -7.89 1.33 1.86
C LYS A 71 -8.39 1.24 0.43
N SER A 72 -7.74 0.41 -0.40
CA SER A 72 -8.24 0.13 -1.73
C SER A 72 -9.46 -0.79 -1.67
N PRO A 73 -10.50 -0.55 -2.49
CA PRO A 73 -11.62 -1.47 -2.59
C PRO A 73 -11.26 -2.78 -3.32
N LEU A 74 -10.06 -2.90 -3.89
CA LEU A 74 -9.62 -4.09 -4.62
C LEU A 74 -9.03 -5.17 -3.69
N ASN A 75 -8.59 -4.79 -2.49
CA ASN A 75 -8.14 -5.71 -1.44
C ASN A 75 -8.30 -5.03 -0.08
N GLU A 76 -9.13 -5.61 0.77
CA GLU A 76 -9.44 -5.05 2.09
C GLU A 76 -8.43 -5.46 3.17
N GLN A 77 -7.55 -6.40 2.89
CA GLN A 77 -6.62 -6.95 3.88
C GLN A 77 -5.37 -6.11 4.03
N GLU A 78 -4.82 -5.60 2.93
CA GLU A 78 -3.63 -4.77 2.94
C GLU A 78 -3.98 -3.28 2.94
N LEU A 79 -3.13 -2.49 3.56
CA LEU A 79 -3.31 -1.05 3.73
C LEU A 79 -2.17 -0.31 3.07
N PHE A 80 -2.45 0.91 2.64
CA PHE A 80 -1.42 1.87 2.27
C PHE A 80 -1.48 3.04 3.25
N VAL A 81 -0.36 3.67 3.46
CA VAL A 81 -0.28 4.85 4.32
C VAL A 81 0.46 5.94 3.58
N VAL A 82 -0.08 7.15 3.64
CA VAL A 82 0.60 8.38 3.22
C VAL A 82 1.01 9.13 4.48
N GLU A 83 2.28 9.50 4.59
CA GLU A 83 2.83 10.16 5.76
C GLU A 83 3.72 11.33 5.34
N PHE A 84 3.54 12.49 5.96
CA PHE A 84 4.43 13.62 5.75
C PHE A 84 5.61 13.54 6.72
N ARG A 85 6.80 13.45 6.17
CA ARG A 85 8.05 13.48 6.90
C ARG A 85 8.81 14.76 6.57
N LYS A 86 9.26 15.44 7.59
CA LYS A 86 10.07 16.64 7.43
C LYS A 86 11.44 16.41 8.02
N LYS A 87 12.46 16.47 7.15
CA LYS A 87 13.85 16.36 7.56
C LYS A 87 14.22 17.57 8.43
N ASP A 88 14.70 17.28 9.62
CA ASP A 88 15.27 18.30 10.49
C ASP A 88 16.79 18.24 10.42
N THR A 89 17.42 19.40 10.48
CA THR A 89 18.89 19.54 10.44
C THR A 89 19.49 19.80 11.82
N GLY A 90 18.68 19.91 12.87
CA GLY A 90 19.13 20.06 14.27
C GLY A 90 20.00 18.88 14.72
N LEU A 91 20.99 19.15 15.58
CA LEU A 91 21.94 18.11 16.01
C LEU A 91 21.26 17.00 16.80
N ASP A 92 20.22 17.33 17.55
CA ASP A 92 19.50 16.43 18.47
C ASP A 92 18.11 16.04 17.93
N SER A 93 17.83 16.31 16.65
CA SER A 93 16.51 16.06 16.11
C SER A 93 16.35 14.66 15.52
N TYR A 94 15.18 14.09 15.70
CA TYR A 94 14.72 12.94 14.95
C TYR A 94 14.59 13.32 13.46
N ASP A 95 14.63 12.32 12.59
CA ASP A 95 14.53 12.50 11.12
C ASP A 95 15.67 13.32 10.47
N ARG A 96 16.79 13.51 11.19
CA ARG A 96 17.97 14.16 10.62
C ARG A 96 18.55 13.40 9.43
N PHE A 97 18.47 12.09 9.46
CA PHE A 97 19.11 11.19 8.48
C PHE A 97 18.16 10.59 7.45
N ILE A 98 16.89 11.00 7.42
CA ILE A 98 16.02 10.64 6.29
C ILE A 98 16.45 11.34 5.01
N GLY A 99 16.01 10.83 3.86
CA GLY A 99 16.43 11.31 2.54
C GLY A 99 16.14 12.78 2.29
N GLY A 100 14.96 13.22 2.65
CA GLY A 100 14.50 14.59 2.46
C GLY A 100 13.15 14.82 3.08
N SER A 101 12.57 15.97 2.78
CA SER A 101 11.22 16.33 3.26
C SER A 101 10.19 16.07 2.17
N GLY A 102 9.08 15.45 2.53
CA GLY A 102 7.99 15.16 1.61
C GLY A 102 7.06 14.07 2.11
N VAL A 103 6.15 13.67 1.26
CA VAL A 103 5.23 12.56 1.51
C VAL A 103 5.93 11.24 1.19
N ILE A 104 5.93 10.31 2.12
CA ILE A 104 6.26 8.92 1.84
C ILE A 104 4.98 8.10 1.73
N VAL A 105 5.03 7.04 0.93
CA VAL A 105 3.94 6.08 0.77
C VAL A 105 4.46 4.70 1.11
N TYR A 106 3.76 3.99 1.95
CA TYR A 106 4.15 2.63 2.30
C TYR A 106 2.96 1.70 2.43
N ARG A 107 3.21 0.43 2.17
CA ARG A 107 2.25 -0.67 2.31
C ARG A 107 2.43 -1.33 3.66
N ILE A 108 1.31 -1.72 4.24
CA ILE A 108 1.19 -2.56 5.42
C ILE A 108 0.50 -3.86 5.00
N ASN A 109 1.13 -4.99 5.30
CA ASN A 109 0.54 -6.32 5.12
C ASN A 109 0.26 -6.96 6.50
N PRO A 110 -0.98 -6.84 7.01
CA PRO A 110 -1.34 -7.37 8.34
C PRO A 110 -1.30 -8.90 8.44
N ALA A 111 -1.24 -9.61 7.31
CA ALA A 111 -1.10 -11.07 7.31
C ALA A 111 0.29 -11.53 7.77
N VAL A 112 1.28 -10.63 7.74
CA VAL A 112 2.62 -10.90 8.26
C VAL A 112 2.59 -10.73 9.78
N GLU A 113 2.89 -11.81 10.50
CA GLU A 113 2.90 -11.81 11.95
C GLU A 113 3.85 -10.73 12.50
N GLY A 114 3.35 -9.92 13.43
CA GLY A 114 4.08 -8.83 14.04
C GLY A 114 4.48 -7.70 13.09
N LEU A 115 4.06 -7.73 11.81
CA LEU A 115 4.46 -6.77 10.77
C LEU A 115 5.97 -6.74 10.49
N SER A 116 6.71 -7.77 10.89
CA SER A 116 8.16 -7.86 10.71
C SER A 116 8.54 -8.04 9.24
N ASN A 117 9.72 -7.56 8.86
CA ASN A 117 10.32 -7.78 7.55
C ASN A 117 11.39 -8.89 7.55
N LEU A 118 11.58 -9.56 8.68
CA LEU A 118 12.54 -10.66 8.78
C LEU A 118 12.08 -11.91 7.99
N TYR A 119 13.05 -12.75 7.66
CA TYR A 119 12.83 -14.09 7.08
C TYR A 119 12.09 -14.12 5.73
N GLY A 120 12.36 -13.12 4.87
CA GLY A 120 11.79 -13.07 3.51
C GLY A 120 10.31 -12.65 3.46
N GLN A 121 9.75 -12.21 4.58
CA GLN A 121 8.43 -11.59 4.65
C GLN A 121 8.55 -10.08 4.54
N THR A 122 7.49 -9.41 4.11
CA THR A 122 7.46 -7.95 4.04
C THR A 122 6.15 -7.45 4.64
N GLY A 123 6.18 -7.22 5.95
CA GLY A 123 5.05 -6.63 6.69
C GLY A 123 4.88 -5.15 6.37
N VAL A 124 5.99 -4.45 6.13
CA VAL A 124 6.01 -3.01 5.81
C VAL A 124 6.95 -2.74 4.64
N TYR A 125 6.48 -2.02 3.63
CA TYR A 125 7.27 -1.66 2.44
C TYR A 125 7.07 -0.21 2.03
N VAL A 126 8.15 0.56 1.98
CA VAL A 126 8.15 1.95 1.51
C VAL A 126 8.36 1.98 -0.01
N PHE A 127 7.38 2.54 -0.72
CA PHE A 127 7.45 2.74 -2.17
C PHE A 127 8.49 3.80 -2.51
N ARG A 128 9.25 3.53 -3.58
CA ARG A 128 10.46 4.29 -3.91
C ARG A 128 10.68 4.39 -5.40
N PRO A 129 11.48 5.35 -5.91
CA PRO A 129 11.90 5.35 -7.30
C PRO A 129 12.74 4.11 -7.59
N GLN A 130 12.60 3.58 -8.81
CA GLN A 130 13.40 2.44 -9.31
C GLN A 130 13.38 1.21 -8.37
N PRO A 131 12.20 0.63 -8.09
CA PRO A 131 12.09 -0.47 -7.12
C PRO A 131 12.81 -1.76 -7.53
N GLY A 132 13.18 -1.91 -8.82
CA GLY A 132 13.88 -3.09 -9.36
C GLY A 132 15.40 -3.04 -9.24
N GLN A 133 15.98 -2.09 -8.52
CA GLN A 133 17.42 -2.00 -8.32
C GLN A 133 17.94 -3.20 -7.52
N THR A 134 19.07 -3.76 -7.97
CA THR A 134 19.77 -4.86 -7.31
C THR A 134 21.14 -4.35 -6.79
N GLY A 135 21.48 -4.72 -5.58
CA GLY A 135 22.70 -4.29 -4.92
C GLY A 135 22.44 -3.30 -3.78
N TYR A 136 23.12 -3.53 -2.68
CA TYR A 136 22.96 -2.82 -1.41
C TYR A 136 22.92 -1.29 -1.57
N SER A 137 23.93 -0.70 -2.16
CA SER A 137 24.03 0.76 -2.29
C SER A 137 22.90 1.38 -3.11
N GLN A 138 22.48 0.71 -4.18
CA GLN A 138 21.42 1.19 -5.07
C GLN A 138 20.03 1.07 -4.40
N MET A 139 19.79 -0.01 -3.67
CA MET A 139 18.55 -0.18 -2.91
C MET A 139 18.46 0.83 -1.77
N ALA A 140 19.54 1.05 -1.06
CA ALA A 140 19.61 2.05 0.00
C ALA A 140 19.39 3.47 -0.55
N GLU A 141 19.98 3.81 -1.69
CA GLU A 141 19.77 5.10 -2.36
C GLU A 141 18.33 5.26 -2.83
N SER A 142 17.75 4.22 -3.41
CA SER A 142 16.37 4.24 -3.89
C SER A 142 15.38 4.50 -2.75
N VAL A 143 15.49 3.77 -1.62
CA VAL A 143 14.60 4.00 -0.47
C VAL A 143 14.85 5.34 0.21
N TYR A 144 16.10 5.82 0.21
CA TYR A 144 16.45 7.14 0.72
C TYR A 144 15.70 8.26 -0.04
N LYS A 145 15.46 8.07 -1.34
CA LYS A 145 14.72 8.99 -2.21
C LYS A 145 13.21 8.71 -2.27
N ALA A 146 12.64 7.99 -1.32
CA ALA A 146 11.23 7.59 -1.34
C ALA A 146 10.22 8.75 -1.20
N TYR A 147 10.65 9.92 -0.75
CA TYR A 147 9.78 11.07 -0.51
C TYR A 147 9.33 11.78 -1.79
N LEU A 148 8.10 12.28 -1.76
CA LEU A 148 7.51 13.07 -2.83
C LEU A 148 7.32 14.51 -2.35
N SER A 149 7.69 15.47 -3.18
CA SER A 149 7.41 16.89 -2.97
C SER A 149 7.55 17.66 -4.27
N LYS A 150 6.99 18.86 -4.28
CA LYS A 150 7.17 19.77 -5.42
C LYS A 150 8.63 20.18 -5.59
N GLU A 151 9.37 20.34 -4.51
CA GLU A 151 10.78 20.71 -4.51
C GLU A 151 11.65 19.61 -5.14
N GLU A 152 11.31 18.35 -4.93
CA GLU A 152 12.00 17.21 -5.52
C GLU A 152 11.58 16.94 -6.97
N GLY A 153 10.51 17.57 -7.43
CA GLY A 153 9.94 17.30 -8.75
C GLY A 153 9.17 15.98 -8.84
N ARG A 154 9.03 15.26 -7.74
CA ARG A 154 8.24 14.03 -7.63
C ARG A 154 6.92 14.34 -6.95
N THR A 155 5.86 14.48 -7.74
CA THR A 155 4.53 14.89 -7.26
C THR A 155 3.45 13.83 -7.49
N THR A 156 3.83 12.68 -8.04
CA THR A 156 2.89 11.61 -8.40
C THR A 156 3.52 10.23 -8.20
N ILE A 157 2.73 9.29 -7.68
CA ILE A 157 3.03 7.86 -7.59
C ILE A 157 1.75 7.04 -7.75
N GLY A 158 1.88 5.79 -8.20
CA GLY A 158 0.74 4.86 -8.33
C GLY A 158 0.25 4.70 -9.76
N LYS A 159 0.74 5.48 -10.71
CA LYS A 159 0.43 5.26 -12.12
C LYS A 159 1.17 4.04 -12.64
N SER A 160 0.47 3.19 -13.37
CA SER A 160 1.06 2.00 -14.00
C SER A 160 1.95 2.32 -15.20
N ASP A 161 1.89 3.55 -15.71
CA ASP A 161 2.65 3.99 -16.87
C ASP A 161 4.06 4.38 -16.46
N LEU A 162 5.02 3.49 -16.76
CA LEU A 162 6.45 3.71 -16.57
C LEU A 162 7.08 4.60 -17.63
N SER A 163 6.32 5.09 -18.62
CA SER A 163 6.85 5.76 -19.82
C SER A 163 7.50 7.11 -19.56
N ALA A 164 7.28 7.71 -18.41
CA ALA A 164 7.77 9.06 -18.10
C ALA A 164 9.15 9.09 -17.38
N GLY A 165 9.83 7.97 -17.20
CA GLY A 165 11.17 7.91 -16.60
C GLY A 165 11.26 8.31 -15.11
N LEU A 166 10.16 8.75 -14.52
CA LEU A 166 10.03 9.22 -13.13
C LEU A 166 8.92 8.49 -12.38
N SER A 167 8.23 7.53 -13.02
CA SER A 167 7.16 6.83 -12.36
C SER A 167 7.74 5.77 -11.44
N ASP A 168 7.41 5.86 -10.18
CA ASP A 168 7.74 4.85 -9.18
C ASP A 168 6.87 3.58 -9.34
N GLY A 169 6.15 3.49 -10.44
CA GLY A 169 5.25 2.40 -10.73
C GLY A 169 3.94 2.44 -9.95
N ALA A 170 3.17 1.38 -10.09
CA ALA A 170 1.93 1.21 -9.37
C ALA A 170 2.16 0.98 -7.87
N LEU A 171 1.23 1.44 -7.05
CA LEU A 171 1.14 1.01 -5.66
C LEU A 171 0.55 -0.40 -5.63
N THR A 172 1.41 -1.39 -5.40
CA THR A 172 1.04 -2.80 -5.49
C THR A 172 0.80 -3.42 -4.11
N PHE A 173 -0.10 -4.38 -4.05
CA PHE A 173 -0.21 -5.30 -2.92
C PHE A 173 1.00 -6.24 -2.85
N SER A 174 1.11 -7.02 -1.81
CA SER A 174 2.24 -7.94 -1.59
C SER A 174 2.33 -9.05 -2.64
N ASP A 175 1.22 -9.39 -3.27
CA ASP A 175 1.13 -10.35 -4.38
C ASP A 175 1.52 -9.74 -5.75
N GLY A 176 1.88 -8.45 -5.78
CA GLY A 176 2.24 -7.72 -7.00
C GLY A 176 1.06 -7.14 -7.78
N THR A 177 -0.17 -7.38 -7.36
CA THR A 177 -1.34 -6.79 -8.04
C THR A 177 -1.48 -5.30 -7.74
N ASN A 178 -2.02 -4.54 -8.71
CA ASN A 178 -2.16 -3.09 -8.58
C ASN A 178 -3.33 -2.72 -7.65
N SER A 179 -3.08 -1.86 -6.68
CA SER A 179 -4.11 -1.34 -5.79
C SER A 179 -5.09 -0.37 -6.46
N GLY A 180 -4.73 0.15 -7.62
CA GLY A 180 -5.47 1.21 -8.30
C GLY A 180 -5.43 2.58 -7.62
N ILE A 181 -4.77 2.69 -6.47
CA ILE A 181 -4.57 3.97 -5.80
C ILE A 181 -3.54 4.80 -6.55
N VAL A 182 -3.85 6.06 -6.79
CA VAL A 182 -2.92 7.05 -7.36
C VAL A 182 -2.84 8.23 -6.42
N ILE A 183 -1.61 8.63 -6.11
CA ILE A 183 -1.32 9.87 -5.39
C ILE A 183 -0.76 10.86 -6.39
N SER A 184 -1.26 12.08 -6.38
CA SER A 184 -0.89 13.13 -7.31
C SER A 184 -0.94 14.51 -6.65
N GLU A 185 -0.47 15.52 -7.37
CA GLU A 185 -0.52 16.90 -6.95
C GLU A 185 0.13 17.13 -5.57
N VAL A 186 1.18 16.36 -5.26
CA VAL A 186 1.91 16.56 -4.00
C VAL A 186 2.53 17.94 -3.99
N GLY A 187 2.19 18.68 -2.94
CA GLY A 187 2.52 20.10 -2.81
C GLY A 187 3.95 20.37 -2.36
N SER A 188 4.16 21.60 -1.90
CA SER A 188 5.42 22.12 -1.39
C SER A 188 5.59 21.75 0.09
N VAL A 189 6.83 21.46 0.49
CA VAL A 189 7.21 21.19 1.89
C VAL A 189 7.49 22.45 2.71
N LYS A 190 7.18 23.63 2.16
CA LYS A 190 7.34 24.92 2.85
C LYS A 190 6.30 25.03 3.95
N GLY A 191 6.76 25.05 5.21
CA GLY A 191 5.90 25.16 6.38
C GLY A 191 5.67 23.85 7.10
N SER A 192 4.56 23.75 7.82
CA SER A 192 4.21 22.60 8.67
C SER A 192 3.14 21.69 8.04
N GLN A 193 2.75 21.94 6.79
CA GLN A 193 1.71 21.19 6.10
C GLN A 193 2.13 20.90 4.66
N ILE A 194 1.61 19.80 4.13
CA ILE A 194 1.69 19.44 2.72
C ILE A 194 0.33 18.93 2.26
N THR A 195 -0.04 19.24 1.02
CA THR A 195 -1.28 18.74 0.41
C THR A 195 -0.96 17.70 -0.65
N LEU A 196 -1.88 16.78 -0.87
CA LEU A 196 -1.83 15.81 -1.95
C LEU A 196 -3.25 15.42 -2.35
N LYS A 197 -3.40 14.92 -3.56
CA LYS A 197 -4.62 14.29 -4.03
C LYS A 197 -4.48 12.78 -4.03
N VAL A 198 -5.49 12.09 -3.53
CA VAL A 198 -5.61 10.62 -3.60
C VAL A 198 -6.78 10.28 -4.51
N ASP A 199 -6.53 9.45 -5.51
CA ASP A 199 -7.55 8.87 -6.37
C ASP A 199 -7.63 7.36 -6.12
N PHE A 200 -8.84 6.87 -5.88
CA PHE A 200 -9.13 5.44 -5.72
C PHE A 200 -9.70 4.85 -7.01
N PRO A 201 -9.49 3.57 -7.28
CA PRO A 201 -10.11 2.91 -8.41
C PRO A 201 -11.63 2.92 -8.25
N LYS A 202 -12.31 3.18 -9.33
CA LYS A 202 -13.76 2.99 -9.35
C LYS A 202 -14.02 1.50 -9.42
N VAL A 203 -14.46 0.92 -8.31
CA VAL A 203 -15.17 -0.37 -8.40
C VAL A 203 -16.50 -0.04 -9.03
N SER A 204 -16.73 -0.54 -10.23
CA SER A 204 -18.08 -0.45 -10.77
C SER A 204 -18.99 -1.23 -9.82
N ASP A 205 -19.97 -0.58 -9.23
CA ASP A 205 -21.06 -1.24 -8.49
C ASP A 205 -21.87 -2.22 -9.38
N SER A 206 -21.50 -2.28 -10.62
CA SER A 206 -22.02 -3.18 -11.61
C SER A 206 -21.07 -4.36 -11.86
N ALA A 207 -20.81 -5.19 -10.85
CA ALA A 207 -20.91 -6.60 -11.14
C ALA A 207 -22.42 -6.89 -11.31
N LYS A 208 -23.08 -6.17 -12.20
CA LYS A 208 -24.28 -6.71 -12.83
C LYS A 208 -23.79 -7.97 -13.48
N TRP A 209 -24.20 -9.10 -12.97
CA TRP A 209 -24.15 -10.36 -13.66
C TRP A 209 -24.84 -10.10 -15.00
N THR A 210 -24.09 -9.67 -16.00
CA THR A 210 -24.56 -9.68 -17.36
C THR A 210 -24.74 -11.14 -17.63
N ASP A 211 -25.93 -11.53 -18.00
CA ASP A 211 -26.19 -12.88 -18.51
C ASP A 211 -25.20 -13.11 -19.64
N CYS A 212 -24.09 -13.78 -19.33
CA CYS A 212 -23.04 -14.10 -20.31
C CYS A 212 -23.52 -15.22 -21.23
N GLY A 213 -24.82 -15.39 -21.36
CA GLY A 213 -25.42 -16.44 -22.18
C GLY A 213 -25.22 -17.82 -21.57
N PHE A 214 -25.19 -17.93 -20.25
CA PHE A 214 -25.39 -19.21 -19.60
C PHE A 214 -26.74 -19.71 -20.09
N ALA A 215 -26.69 -20.57 -21.09
CA ALA A 215 -27.84 -21.38 -21.44
C ALA A 215 -28.36 -21.90 -20.09
N SER A 216 -29.58 -21.55 -19.73
CA SER A 216 -30.20 -22.04 -18.52
C SER A 216 -29.85 -23.51 -18.40
N VAL A 217 -29.11 -23.88 -17.36
CA VAL A 217 -28.98 -25.29 -17.01
C VAL A 217 -30.36 -25.68 -16.53
N ALA A 218 -31.28 -25.76 -17.46
CA ALA A 218 -32.61 -26.29 -17.26
C ALA A 218 -32.46 -27.80 -17.14
N GLY A 219 -31.82 -28.20 -16.07
CA GLY A 219 -31.96 -29.54 -15.56
C GLY A 219 -33.36 -29.68 -15.00
N ASN A 220 -34.25 -30.13 -15.82
CA ASN A 220 -35.62 -30.42 -15.49
C ASN A 220 -35.74 -31.73 -14.65
N SER A 221 -34.91 -31.89 -13.62
CA SER A 221 -35.06 -33.01 -12.70
C SER A 221 -35.57 -32.49 -11.35
N LYS A 222 -36.76 -32.90 -10.98
CA LYS A 222 -37.46 -32.55 -9.76
C LYS A 222 -36.73 -32.94 -8.46
N ASN A 223 -35.52 -33.50 -8.51
CA ASN A 223 -34.81 -34.07 -7.36
C ASN A 223 -33.30 -33.80 -7.34
N ALA A 224 -32.75 -32.95 -8.21
CA ALA A 224 -31.35 -32.66 -8.19
C ALA A 224 -31.02 -31.54 -7.18
N TRP A 225 -30.29 -31.87 -6.13
CA TRP A 225 -29.66 -30.89 -5.25
C TRP A 225 -28.40 -30.40 -5.98
N ASN A 226 -28.51 -29.27 -6.66
CA ASN A 226 -27.37 -28.62 -7.27
C ASN A 226 -26.73 -27.70 -6.22
N GLN A 227 -25.45 -27.89 -5.96
CA GLN A 227 -24.67 -26.96 -5.17
C GLN A 227 -23.97 -26.00 -6.15
N ILE A 228 -24.10 -24.71 -5.89
CA ILE A 228 -23.44 -23.66 -6.66
C ILE A 228 -22.50 -22.94 -5.69
N ALA A 229 -21.23 -22.91 -6.01
CA ALA A 229 -20.24 -22.06 -5.35
C ALA A 229 -19.77 -20.99 -6.32
N MET A 230 -19.70 -19.76 -5.83
CA MET A 230 -19.26 -18.62 -6.62
C MET A 230 -18.09 -17.96 -5.94
N THR A 231 -17.06 -17.61 -6.70
CA THR A 231 -15.90 -16.89 -6.19
C THR A 231 -15.36 -15.93 -7.25
N LEU A 232 -14.60 -14.96 -6.81
CA LEU A 232 -13.82 -14.08 -7.68
C LEU A 232 -12.35 -14.50 -7.60
N CYS A 233 -11.73 -14.70 -8.76
CA CYS A 233 -10.29 -14.83 -8.86
C CYS A 233 -9.75 -13.65 -9.67
N GLY A 234 -9.15 -12.70 -8.96
CA GLY A 234 -8.91 -11.38 -9.52
C GLY A 234 -10.25 -10.66 -9.79
N GLN A 235 -10.41 -10.13 -11.00
CA GLN A 235 -11.66 -9.49 -11.44
C GLN A 235 -12.58 -10.44 -12.23
N LYS A 236 -12.22 -11.71 -12.35
CA LYS A 236 -13.01 -12.68 -13.10
C LYS A 236 -13.88 -13.50 -12.17
N PRO A 237 -15.20 -13.55 -12.41
CA PRO A 237 -16.08 -14.44 -11.69
C PRO A 237 -15.90 -15.87 -12.15
N TYR A 238 -15.90 -16.79 -11.21
CA TYR A 238 -15.93 -18.22 -11.43
C TYR A 238 -17.14 -18.81 -10.76
N VAL A 239 -17.85 -19.66 -11.48
CA VAL A 239 -19.00 -20.38 -10.98
C VAL A 239 -18.70 -21.87 -11.05
N LEU A 240 -18.73 -22.52 -9.90
CA LEU A 240 -18.58 -23.96 -9.79
C LEU A 240 -19.98 -24.57 -9.59
N THR A 241 -20.39 -25.43 -10.48
CA THR A 241 -21.63 -26.18 -10.37
C THR A 241 -21.33 -27.65 -10.15
N TYR A 242 -22.09 -28.28 -9.26
CA TYR A 242 -22.11 -29.72 -9.07
C TYR A 242 -23.45 -30.28 -9.48
N THR A 243 -23.44 -31.23 -10.40
CA THR A 243 -24.63 -31.96 -10.86
C THR A 243 -24.58 -33.37 -10.28
N LYS A 244 -25.55 -33.70 -9.43
CA LYS A 244 -25.57 -34.98 -8.73
C LYS A 244 -25.75 -36.17 -9.68
N ASP A 245 -26.51 -35.97 -10.75
CA ASP A 245 -26.86 -37.07 -11.68
C ASP A 245 -25.64 -37.53 -12.49
N ASP A 246 -24.70 -36.62 -12.78
CA ASP A 246 -23.50 -36.93 -13.55
C ASP A 246 -22.25 -37.02 -12.68
N ALA A 247 -22.35 -36.72 -11.38
CA ALA A 247 -21.23 -36.57 -10.45
C ALA A 247 -20.13 -35.62 -11.01
N ALA A 248 -20.54 -34.65 -11.81
CA ALA A 248 -19.63 -33.76 -12.54
C ALA A 248 -19.51 -32.41 -11.82
N LEU A 249 -18.27 -31.97 -11.69
CA LEU A 249 -17.92 -30.60 -11.30
C LEU A 249 -17.59 -29.82 -12.55
N THR A 250 -18.31 -28.74 -12.81
CA THR A 250 -18.04 -27.86 -13.96
C THR A 250 -17.68 -26.46 -13.46
N LEU A 251 -16.54 -25.96 -13.93
CA LEU A 251 -16.07 -24.61 -13.63
C LEU A 251 -16.34 -23.72 -14.85
N TYR A 252 -17.06 -22.65 -14.61
CA TYR A 252 -17.31 -21.61 -15.62
C TYR A 252 -16.54 -20.34 -15.25
N SER A 253 -15.99 -19.66 -16.25
CA SER A 253 -15.39 -18.33 -16.10
C SER A 253 -15.98 -17.38 -17.16
N CYS A 254 -16.26 -16.16 -16.77
CA CYS A 254 -16.63 -15.08 -17.70
C CYS A 254 -15.41 -14.23 -18.06
#